data_f651376eb97be6ec0865d0e72d5b9463
#
_entry.id   f651376eb97be6ec0865d0e72d5b9463
#
_cell.length_a   1.000
_cell.length_b   1.000
_cell.length_c   1.000
_cell.angle_alpha   90.00
_cell.angle_beta   90.00
_cell.angle_gamma   90.00
#
_symmetry.space_group_name_H-M   'P 1'
#
loop_
_entity.id
_entity.type
_entity.pdbx_description
1 polymer ?
#
loop_
_entity_poly.entity_id
_entity_poly.type
_entity_poly.pdbx_seq_one_letter_code
_entity_poly.pdbx_strand_id
1 'polypeptide(L)'
;MGLDRSIPYYAVNMVCSAPDCAPRDAALPAGYTFAGYQDGMEDAWASILLGTDMAGSREGALECFQEFRENLPSTRERMLFVRDASGESIATATLWQSEWEGESLARIHWVGVLPQHEGKGIAKAMLSRLFRRYDELGLKGRVFLVSQSWSDPAIRMYQKY
;
A
#
# COMPACT_ATOMS: atom_id res chain seq x y z
N MET A 1 -5.00 9.23 10.51
CA MET A 1 -5.76 10.48 10.22
C MET A 1 -6.91 10.10 9.32
N GLY A 2 -8.14 10.27 9.80
CA GLY A 2 -9.34 9.83 9.07
C GLY A 2 -9.52 10.54 7.73
N LEU A 3 -10.36 9.97 6.87
CA LEU A 3 -10.73 10.55 5.59
C LEU A 3 -11.56 11.83 5.79
N ASP A 4 -11.21 12.91 5.12
CA ASP A 4 -12.01 14.14 5.10
C ASP A 4 -13.16 14.01 4.10
N ARG A 5 -14.31 13.56 4.58
CA ARG A 5 -15.53 13.38 3.77
C ARG A 5 -16.37 14.67 3.65
N SER A 6 -15.88 15.81 4.15
CA SER A 6 -16.54 17.10 3.99
C SER A 6 -16.40 17.70 2.60
N ILE A 7 -15.43 17.20 1.81
CA ILE A 7 -15.19 17.59 0.43
C ILE A 7 -15.75 16.56 -0.55
N PRO A 8 -16.05 16.93 -1.81
CA PRO A 8 -16.46 15.97 -2.83
C PRO A 8 -15.42 14.89 -3.09
N TYR A 9 -15.88 13.66 -3.36
CA TYR A 9 -15.01 12.57 -3.74
C TYR A 9 -14.49 12.74 -5.17
N TYR A 10 -13.17 12.64 -5.32
CA TYR A 10 -12.51 12.48 -6.62
C TYR A 10 -11.42 11.42 -6.52
N ALA A 11 -11.32 10.57 -7.53
CA ALA A 11 -10.16 9.72 -7.70
C ALA A 11 -8.95 10.60 -8.07
N VAL A 12 -7.85 10.42 -7.35
CA VAL A 12 -6.60 11.16 -7.58
C VAL A 12 -5.57 10.19 -8.13
N ASN A 13 -5.33 10.30 -9.43
CA ASN A 13 -4.33 9.51 -10.12
C ASN A 13 -2.96 10.17 -9.99
N MET A 14 -1.98 9.43 -9.52
CA MET A 14 -0.61 9.91 -9.35
C MET A 14 0.34 8.98 -10.09
N VAL A 15 1.31 9.56 -10.79
CA VAL A 15 2.30 8.82 -11.57
C VAL A 15 3.70 9.26 -11.19
N CYS A 16 4.54 8.32 -10.81
CA CYS A 16 5.97 8.51 -10.68
C CYS A 16 6.65 8.19 -12.02
N SER A 17 7.10 9.21 -12.73
CA SER A 17 7.75 9.07 -14.04
C SER A 17 9.21 8.68 -13.96
N ALA A 18 9.84 8.86 -12.80
CA ALA A 18 11.24 8.53 -12.55
C ALA A 18 11.38 7.69 -11.27
N PRO A 19 10.86 6.44 -11.27
CA PRO A 19 10.87 5.61 -10.06
C PRO A 19 12.29 5.30 -9.57
N ASP A 20 13.30 5.36 -10.42
CA ASP A 20 14.72 5.20 -10.04
C ASP A 20 15.20 6.29 -9.08
N CYS A 21 14.56 7.47 -9.10
CA CYS A 21 14.85 8.58 -8.19
C CYS A 21 14.05 8.55 -6.89
N ALA A 22 13.08 7.65 -6.77
CA ALA A 22 12.26 7.55 -5.56
C ALA A 22 13.09 7.14 -4.34
N PRO A 23 12.82 7.69 -3.14
CA PRO A 23 13.54 7.34 -1.93
C PRO A 23 13.43 5.86 -1.58
N ARG A 24 14.57 5.23 -1.18
CA ARG A 24 14.67 3.82 -0.81
C ARG A 24 15.25 3.59 0.59
N ASP A 25 15.54 4.65 1.30
CA ASP A 25 16.34 4.65 2.54
C ASP A 25 15.52 4.73 3.82
N ALA A 26 14.21 4.99 3.74
CA ALA A 26 13.39 5.05 4.92
C ALA A 26 13.25 3.67 5.58
N ALA A 27 13.61 3.62 6.87
CA ALA A 27 13.49 2.44 7.71
C ALA A 27 12.24 2.50 8.59
N LEU A 28 11.77 1.34 9.04
CA LEU A 28 10.73 1.27 10.08
C LEU A 28 11.28 1.80 11.40
N PRO A 29 10.45 2.47 12.21
CA PRO A 29 10.83 2.83 13.56
C PRO A 29 11.02 1.57 14.44
N ALA A 30 11.70 1.74 15.57
CA ALA A 30 11.92 0.65 16.54
C ALA A 30 10.58 0.03 16.98
N GLY A 31 10.55 -1.28 17.14
CA GLY A 31 9.35 -2.04 17.52
C GLY A 31 8.45 -2.45 16.36
N TYR A 32 8.80 -2.12 15.11
CA TYR A 32 8.09 -2.55 13.93
C TYR A 32 8.96 -3.40 13.01
N THR A 33 8.36 -4.37 12.35
CA THR A 33 9.05 -5.27 11.41
C THR A 33 8.25 -5.45 10.12
N PHE A 34 8.94 -5.62 8.99
CA PHE A 34 8.30 -6.04 7.75
C PHE A 34 8.01 -7.54 7.75
N ALA A 35 6.88 -7.90 7.17
CA ALA A 35 6.52 -9.28 6.85
C ALA A 35 5.97 -9.35 5.43
N GLY A 36 6.28 -10.43 4.71
CA GLY A 36 5.62 -10.73 3.43
C GLY A 36 4.26 -11.39 3.67
N TYR A 37 3.40 -11.37 2.65
CA TYR A 37 2.16 -12.12 2.67
C TYR A 37 2.43 -13.63 2.79
N GLN A 38 1.65 -14.29 3.60
CA GLN A 38 1.56 -15.74 3.74
C GLN A 38 0.10 -16.17 3.62
N ASP A 39 -0.16 -17.35 3.09
CA ASP A 39 -1.50 -17.88 2.94
C ASP A 39 -2.25 -17.89 4.28
N GLY A 40 -3.47 -17.38 4.29
CA GLY A 40 -4.27 -17.22 5.50
C GLY A 40 -4.20 -15.82 6.12
N MET A 41 -3.42 -14.89 5.56
CA MET A 41 -3.34 -13.51 6.06
C MET A 41 -4.44 -12.58 5.50
N GLU A 42 -5.40 -13.09 4.73
CA GLU A 42 -6.50 -12.32 4.15
C GLU A 42 -7.32 -11.59 5.22
N ASP A 43 -7.53 -12.23 6.36
CA ASP A 43 -8.27 -11.63 7.47
C ASP A 43 -7.50 -10.48 8.13
N ALA A 44 -6.18 -10.60 8.27
CA ALA A 44 -5.33 -9.52 8.74
C ALA A 44 -5.37 -8.33 7.77
N TRP A 45 -5.30 -8.61 6.46
CA TRP A 45 -5.42 -7.59 5.42
C TRP A 45 -6.79 -6.90 5.47
N ALA A 46 -7.89 -7.67 5.54
CA ALA A 46 -9.24 -7.11 5.65
C ALA A 46 -9.42 -6.25 6.91
N SER A 47 -8.84 -6.67 8.03
CA SER A 47 -8.89 -5.90 9.29
C SER A 47 -8.18 -4.55 9.16
N ILE A 48 -7.05 -4.49 8.44
CA ILE A 48 -6.36 -3.22 8.16
C ILE A 48 -7.24 -2.32 7.28
N LEU A 49 -7.86 -2.85 6.24
CA LEU A 49 -8.72 -2.07 5.36
C LEU A 49 -9.93 -1.49 6.09
N LEU A 50 -10.55 -2.27 6.98
CA LEU A 50 -11.64 -1.79 7.83
C LEU A 50 -11.15 -0.69 8.78
N GLY A 51 -10.04 -0.91 9.46
CA GLY A 51 -9.48 0.05 10.43
C GLY A 51 -8.98 1.34 9.80
N THR A 52 -8.81 1.38 8.48
CA THR A 52 -8.38 2.55 7.69
C THR A 52 -9.50 3.15 6.84
N ASP A 53 -10.74 2.73 7.05
CA ASP A 53 -11.93 3.17 6.29
C ASP A 53 -11.82 2.93 4.75
N MET A 54 -10.91 2.05 4.32
CA MET A 54 -10.77 1.68 2.91
C MET A 54 -11.78 0.63 2.47
N ALA A 55 -12.41 -0.07 3.40
CA ALA A 55 -13.52 -0.98 3.15
C ALA A 55 -14.66 -0.72 4.13
N GLY A 56 -15.89 -0.87 3.68
CA GLY A 56 -17.10 -0.67 4.50
C GLY A 56 -17.51 -1.89 5.31
N SER A 57 -17.03 -3.07 4.92
CA SER A 57 -17.31 -4.35 5.60
C SER A 57 -16.16 -5.33 5.40
N ARG A 58 -16.11 -6.38 6.25
CA ARG A 58 -15.13 -7.45 6.11
C ARG A 58 -15.34 -8.24 4.80
N GLU A 59 -16.58 -8.52 4.47
CA GLU A 59 -16.95 -9.19 3.20
C GLU A 59 -16.46 -8.39 2.00
N GLY A 60 -16.73 -7.08 1.97
CA GLY A 60 -16.28 -6.19 0.89
C GLY A 60 -14.74 -6.13 0.79
N ALA A 61 -14.02 -6.13 1.93
CA ALA A 61 -12.57 -6.23 1.93
C ALA A 61 -12.08 -7.56 1.33
N LEU A 62 -12.70 -8.68 1.70
CA LEU A 62 -12.33 -10.00 1.17
C LEU A 62 -12.70 -10.16 -0.32
N GLU A 63 -13.75 -9.50 -0.79
CA GLU A 63 -14.06 -9.40 -2.23
C GLU A 63 -12.97 -8.64 -2.98
N CYS A 64 -12.48 -7.52 -2.44
CA CYS A 64 -11.33 -6.81 -3.00
C CYS A 64 -10.05 -7.65 -2.98
N PHE A 65 -9.88 -8.56 -2.02
CA PHE A 65 -8.73 -9.45 -1.97
C PHE A 65 -8.72 -10.50 -3.08
N GLN A 66 -9.83 -10.71 -3.79
CA GLN A 66 -9.95 -11.73 -4.83
C GLN A 66 -8.92 -11.54 -5.95
N GLU A 67 -8.59 -10.29 -6.32
CA GLU A 67 -7.56 -10.00 -7.33
C GLU A 67 -6.18 -10.59 -6.97
N PHE A 68 -5.86 -10.61 -5.67
CA PHE A 68 -4.60 -11.16 -5.16
C PHE A 68 -4.66 -12.68 -5.05
N ARG A 69 -5.82 -13.23 -4.73
CA ARG A 69 -6.03 -14.68 -4.63
C ARG A 69 -5.89 -15.39 -5.98
N GLU A 70 -6.22 -14.71 -7.06
CA GLU A 70 -6.06 -15.22 -8.43
C GLU A 70 -4.60 -15.41 -8.84
N ASN A 71 -3.65 -14.73 -8.16
CA ASN A 71 -2.23 -14.87 -8.42
C ASN A 71 -1.41 -14.88 -7.11
N LEU A 72 -1.56 -15.93 -6.32
CA LEU A 72 -0.85 -16.08 -5.04
C LEU A 72 0.68 -16.01 -5.15
N PRO A 73 1.36 -16.56 -6.18
CA PRO A 73 2.80 -16.39 -6.32
C PRO A 73 3.20 -14.92 -6.37
N SER A 74 2.56 -14.10 -7.20
CA SER A 74 2.81 -12.65 -7.26
C SER A 74 2.44 -11.95 -5.95
N THR A 75 1.36 -12.37 -5.29
CA THR A 75 0.94 -11.79 -4.01
C THR A 75 1.99 -12.00 -2.93
N ARG A 76 2.57 -13.21 -2.82
CA ARG A 76 3.66 -13.50 -1.86
C ARG A 76 4.91 -12.66 -2.10
N GLU A 77 5.21 -12.35 -3.36
CA GLU A 77 6.37 -11.53 -3.72
C GLU A 77 6.15 -10.03 -3.53
N ARG A 78 4.91 -9.56 -3.66
CA ARG A 78 4.58 -8.15 -3.88
C ARG A 78 3.79 -7.48 -2.77
N MET A 79 3.09 -8.25 -1.94
CA MET A 79 2.33 -7.72 -0.80
C MET A 79 3.18 -7.77 0.46
N LEU A 80 3.25 -6.65 1.15
CA LEU A 80 3.93 -6.55 2.43
C LEU A 80 2.99 -6.12 3.54
N PHE A 81 3.34 -6.52 4.73
CA PHE A 81 2.74 -6.10 5.99
C PHE A 81 3.80 -5.47 6.88
N VAL A 82 3.34 -4.66 7.81
CA VAL A 82 4.14 -4.24 8.97
C VAL A 82 3.50 -4.81 10.21
N ARG A 83 4.31 -5.43 11.06
CA ARG A 83 3.91 -5.94 12.37
C ARG A 83 4.49 -5.05 13.47
N ASP A 84 3.72 -4.86 14.52
CA ASP A 84 4.19 -4.20 15.74
C ASP A 84 4.96 -5.16 16.65
N ALA A 85 5.35 -4.67 17.84
CA ALA A 85 6.11 -5.46 18.82
C ALA A 85 5.32 -6.66 19.40
N SER A 86 3.99 -6.66 19.31
CA SER A 86 3.15 -7.79 19.70
C SER A 86 3.04 -8.85 18.60
N GLY A 87 3.50 -8.54 17.37
CA GLY A 87 3.38 -9.37 16.18
C GLY A 87 2.07 -9.16 15.41
N GLU A 88 1.25 -8.18 15.82
CA GLU A 88 0.02 -7.84 15.11
C GLU A 88 0.31 -7.12 13.81
N SER A 89 -0.40 -7.48 12.73
CA SER A 89 -0.31 -6.81 11.44
C SER A 89 -1.07 -5.49 11.49
N ILE A 90 -0.34 -4.37 11.41
CA ILE A 90 -0.88 -3.02 11.62
C ILE A 90 -0.89 -2.16 10.35
N ALA A 91 -0.24 -2.61 9.29
CA ALA A 91 -0.19 -1.91 8.03
C ALA A 91 0.03 -2.88 6.88
N THR A 92 -0.40 -2.48 5.68
CA THR A 92 -0.19 -3.24 4.44
C THR A 92 0.08 -2.29 3.27
N ALA A 93 0.83 -2.78 2.29
CA ALA A 93 1.01 -2.13 0.99
C ALA A 93 1.40 -3.20 -0.05
N THR A 94 1.03 -2.99 -1.30
CA THR A 94 1.31 -3.95 -2.38
C THR A 94 1.91 -3.23 -3.59
N LEU A 95 2.94 -3.82 -4.19
CA LEU A 95 3.47 -3.43 -5.50
C LEU A 95 2.84 -4.35 -6.55
N TRP A 96 1.67 -3.96 -7.05
CA TRP A 96 0.93 -4.76 -8.02
C TRP A 96 1.31 -4.42 -9.45
N GLN A 97 0.66 -5.06 -10.39
CA GLN A 97 0.75 -4.74 -11.80
C GLN A 97 -0.67 -4.59 -12.35
N SER A 98 -0.93 -3.50 -13.03
CA SER A 98 -2.27 -3.20 -13.56
C SER A 98 -2.16 -2.47 -14.87
N GLU A 99 -3.21 -2.57 -15.68
CA GLU A 99 -3.34 -1.79 -16.90
C GLU A 99 -3.61 -0.31 -16.57
N TRP A 100 -2.88 0.57 -17.22
CA TRP A 100 -3.02 2.00 -17.14
C TRP A 100 -2.76 2.63 -18.51
N GLU A 101 -3.79 3.31 -19.07
CA GLU A 101 -3.71 3.95 -20.40
C GLU A 101 -3.19 3.02 -21.51
N GLY A 102 -3.54 1.73 -21.46
CA GLY A 102 -3.13 0.71 -22.44
C GLY A 102 -1.73 0.13 -22.20
N GLU A 103 -1.08 0.49 -21.11
CA GLU A 103 0.22 -0.06 -20.68
C GLU A 103 0.07 -0.87 -19.39
N SER A 104 0.79 -1.98 -19.29
CA SER A 104 0.89 -2.74 -18.05
C SER A 104 1.99 -2.15 -17.16
N LEU A 105 1.60 -1.45 -16.11
CA LEU A 105 2.51 -0.70 -15.24
C LEU A 105 2.51 -1.24 -13.81
N ALA A 106 3.62 -0.97 -13.09
CA ALA A 106 3.69 -1.18 -11.67
C ALA A 106 2.72 -0.22 -10.96
N ARG A 107 1.94 -0.75 -10.00
CA ARG A 107 0.95 -0.02 -9.21
C ARG A 107 1.24 -0.14 -7.73
N ILE A 108 1.37 0.99 -7.04
CA ILE A 108 1.31 1.01 -5.58
C ILE A 108 -0.17 0.92 -5.19
N HIS A 109 -0.52 -0.13 -4.46
CA HIS A 109 -1.92 -0.50 -4.23
C HIS A 109 -2.18 -0.85 -2.77
N TRP A 110 -3.37 -0.46 -2.28
CA TRP A 110 -3.85 -0.76 -0.92
C TRP A 110 -2.85 -0.39 0.19
N VAL A 111 -2.37 0.85 0.19
CA VAL A 111 -1.48 1.35 1.25
C VAL A 111 -2.32 1.81 2.44
N GLY A 112 -2.21 1.10 3.54
CA GLY A 112 -2.95 1.39 4.77
C GLY A 112 -2.09 1.23 6.02
N VAL A 113 -2.24 2.14 6.97
CA VAL A 113 -1.66 2.08 8.32
C VAL A 113 -2.77 2.33 9.30
N LEU A 114 -2.96 1.44 10.28
CA LEU A 114 -3.99 1.63 11.30
C LEU A 114 -3.80 2.96 12.05
N PRO A 115 -4.89 3.68 12.37
CA PRO A 115 -4.82 5.05 12.90
C PRO A 115 -3.91 5.23 14.11
N GLN A 116 -3.88 4.27 15.05
CA GLN A 116 -3.04 4.30 16.24
C GLN A 116 -1.54 4.19 15.96
N HIS A 117 -1.16 3.83 14.74
CA HIS A 117 0.23 3.70 14.28
C HIS A 117 0.64 4.75 13.25
N GLU A 118 -0.25 5.67 12.89
CA GLU A 118 0.04 6.77 11.98
C GLU A 118 1.04 7.79 12.58
N GLY A 119 1.59 8.64 11.70
CA GLY A 119 2.52 9.70 12.10
C GLY A 119 3.93 9.22 12.51
N LYS A 120 4.19 7.92 12.48
CA LYS A 120 5.46 7.30 12.91
C LYS A 120 6.42 7.00 11.74
N GLY A 121 6.09 7.40 10.52
CA GLY A 121 6.91 7.15 9.33
C GLY A 121 6.73 5.78 8.69
N ILE A 122 5.79 4.95 9.16
CA ILE A 122 5.56 3.58 8.66
C ILE A 122 5.21 3.57 7.18
N ALA A 123 4.27 4.42 6.74
CA ALA A 123 3.89 4.48 5.32
C ALA A 123 5.08 4.86 4.42
N LYS A 124 5.91 5.81 4.86
CA LYS A 124 7.15 6.19 4.15
C LYS A 124 8.12 5.00 4.05
N ALA A 125 8.31 4.25 5.12
CA ALA A 125 9.15 3.05 5.13
C ALA A 125 8.60 1.96 4.20
N MET A 126 7.26 1.76 4.17
CA MET A 126 6.62 0.84 3.23
C MET A 126 6.86 1.24 1.77
N LEU A 127 6.67 2.51 1.42
CA LEU A 127 6.94 2.99 0.05
C LEU A 127 8.40 2.74 -0.33
N SER A 128 9.35 3.09 0.52
CA SER A 128 10.78 2.81 0.29
C SER A 128 11.03 1.32 0.08
N ARG A 129 10.35 0.45 0.83
CA ARG A 129 10.46 -1.01 0.65
C ARG A 129 9.84 -1.48 -0.65
N LEU A 130 8.71 -0.90 -1.10
CA LEU A 130 8.10 -1.22 -2.39
C LEU A 130 8.99 -0.79 -3.56
N PHE A 131 9.65 0.37 -3.50
CA PHE A 131 10.60 0.78 -4.55
C PHE A 131 11.86 -0.09 -4.57
N ARG A 132 12.35 -0.60 -3.44
CA ARG A 132 13.38 -1.65 -3.44
C ARG A 132 12.87 -2.94 -4.09
N ARG A 133 11.64 -3.33 -3.80
CA ARG A 133 11.02 -4.51 -4.44
C ARG A 133 10.85 -4.31 -5.96
N TYR A 134 10.53 -3.09 -6.39
CA TYR A 134 10.50 -2.73 -7.81
C TYR A 134 11.85 -3.03 -8.48
N ASP A 135 12.97 -2.65 -7.84
CA ASP A 135 14.31 -2.94 -8.35
C ASP A 135 14.62 -4.45 -8.33
N GLU A 136 14.33 -5.13 -7.21
CA GLU A 136 14.56 -6.57 -7.03
C GLU A 136 13.83 -7.42 -8.07
N LEU A 137 12.63 -7.00 -8.48
CA LEU A 137 11.83 -7.65 -9.52
C LEU A 137 12.25 -7.25 -10.95
N GLY A 138 13.22 -6.37 -11.11
CA GLY A 138 13.67 -5.88 -12.40
C GLY A 138 12.61 -5.09 -13.18
N LEU A 139 11.62 -4.53 -12.49
CA LEU A 139 10.55 -3.76 -13.11
C LEU A 139 11.11 -2.48 -13.75
N LYS A 140 10.45 -2.00 -14.79
CA LYS A 140 10.85 -0.81 -15.55
C LYS A 140 9.65 0.07 -15.86
N GLY A 141 9.93 1.32 -16.18
CA GLY A 141 8.92 2.29 -16.57
C GLY A 141 8.26 2.99 -15.38
N ARG A 142 7.12 3.59 -15.64
CA ARG A 142 6.39 4.40 -14.66
C ARG A 142 5.76 3.54 -13.56
N VAL A 143 5.59 4.14 -12.40
CA VAL A 143 4.81 3.58 -11.30
C VAL A 143 3.61 4.48 -11.06
N PHE A 144 2.42 3.92 -10.90
CA PHE A 144 1.24 4.72 -10.62
C PHE A 144 0.52 4.26 -9.34
N LEU A 145 -0.33 5.13 -8.84
CA LEU A 145 -1.29 4.81 -7.79
C LEU A 145 -2.58 5.61 -8.02
N VAL A 146 -3.65 5.10 -7.44
CA VAL A 146 -4.93 5.81 -7.36
C VAL A 146 -5.24 6.06 -5.89
N SER A 147 -5.35 7.32 -5.54
CA SER A 147 -5.76 7.78 -4.21
C SER A 147 -7.14 8.45 -4.32
N GLN A 148 -7.56 9.10 -3.27
CA GLN A 148 -8.84 9.78 -3.20
C GLN A 148 -8.67 11.17 -2.59
N SER A 149 -9.48 12.14 -3.02
CA SER A 149 -9.43 13.52 -2.52
C SER A 149 -9.54 13.62 -1.00
N TRP A 150 -10.20 12.67 -0.36
CA TRP A 150 -10.36 12.60 1.10
C TRP A 150 -9.08 12.27 1.87
N SER A 151 -8.03 11.81 1.18
CA SER A 151 -6.76 11.35 1.78
C SER A 151 -5.63 12.38 1.57
N ASP A 152 -5.86 13.67 1.88
CA ASP A 152 -4.86 14.73 1.70
C ASP A 152 -3.48 14.39 2.28
N PRO A 153 -3.34 13.84 3.49
CA PRO A 153 -2.03 13.46 4.03
C PRO A 153 -1.30 12.39 3.20
N ALA A 154 -2.05 11.43 2.65
CA ALA A 154 -1.48 10.40 1.78
C ALA A 154 -1.02 11.01 0.45
N ILE A 155 -1.83 11.88 -0.16
CA ILE A 155 -1.48 12.59 -1.39
C ILE A 155 -0.18 13.38 -1.19
N ARG A 156 -0.09 14.18 -0.13
CA ARG A 156 1.14 14.95 0.20
C ARG A 156 2.36 14.06 0.43
N MET A 157 2.16 12.88 0.98
CA MET A 157 3.24 11.91 1.14
C MET A 157 3.70 11.39 -0.22
N TYR A 158 2.76 10.98 -1.09
CA TYR A 158 3.09 10.43 -2.41
C TYR A 158 3.78 11.45 -3.33
N GLN A 159 3.44 12.74 -3.22
CA GLN A 159 4.10 13.82 -3.98
C GLN A 159 5.62 13.94 -3.73
N LYS A 160 6.15 13.25 -2.73
CA LYS A 160 7.59 13.22 -2.41
C LYS A 160 8.35 12.10 -3.11
N TYR A 161 7.63 11.26 -3.85
CA TYR A 161 8.15 10.14 -4.63
C TYR A 161 7.91 10.37 -6.13
#